data_aaf29b033c41dab54178d4e1cbb1d0bd
#
_entry.id   aaf29b033c41dab54178d4e1cbb1d0bd
#
_cell.length_a   1.000
_cell.length_b   1.000
_cell.length_c   1.000
_cell.angle_alpha   90.00
_cell.angle_beta   90.00
_cell.angle_gamma   90.00
#
_symmetry.space_group_name_H-M   'P 1'
#
loop_
_entity.id
_entity.type
_entity.pdbx_description
1 polymer ?
#
loop_
_entity_poly.entity_id
_entity_poly.type
_entity_poly.pdbx_seq_one_letter_code
_entity_poly.pdbx_strand_id
1 'polypeptide(L)'
;MTEITASLLLVIPAEIREQIYAYILHPDASRRYHDNEYTSYDYRAALVLFKINRLIYIESRKVFRQLNIFVRIETPWPQAQDHVASEGHVPMLATGEKAMKFNGHHMTVSIDAPEVPLDEAPEQQAFLVLLGDLHLFTTMWYYSNLSHPGLNPQLRLALRLRDPYTPEYEEKKVMKSLQRQLILPFGDVRDLRSLIVTGDPIPYPSIEKELKELHAKLDATPEHCLREATRLKAEGNEQLKKGNLQAALKLYDQAFIAIHVVNKGRVRHIHADRFFGRELRDGNLAGKNGQSERLVLRVQLVANTCLVYNKLENFDEARFWGLRSIMALREAMGVDSNTDLPAQEEAVLGFPAASEMGKIYFRTAVAMKALDDQTNARKLLRVAVIYLPNDPLVAAELASVALRLG
;
A
#
# COMPACT_ATOMS: atom_id res chain seq x y z
N MET A 1 -23.95 11.18 56.05
CA MET A 1 -22.98 10.19 55.53
C MET A 1 -23.38 9.90 54.12
N THR A 2 -22.68 10.47 53.14
CA THR A 2 -22.88 10.21 51.71
C THR A 2 -22.25 8.84 51.43
N GLU A 3 -23.08 7.85 51.11
CA GLU A 3 -22.61 6.59 50.55
C GLU A 3 -21.78 6.89 49.30
N ILE A 4 -20.48 6.64 49.38
CA ILE A 4 -19.62 6.66 48.21
C ILE A 4 -19.98 5.41 47.42
N THR A 5 -20.90 5.54 46.47
CA THR A 5 -21.21 4.48 45.51
C THR A 5 -19.92 4.14 44.77
N ALA A 6 -19.36 2.97 45.04
CA ALA A 6 -18.18 2.48 44.30
C ALA A 6 -18.48 2.52 42.80
N SER A 7 -17.56 3.03 42.00
CA SER A 7 -17.70 3.02 40.56
C SER A 7 -17.94 1.60 40.05
N LEU A 8 -18.97 1.37 39.23
CA LEU A 8 -19.31 0.07 38.65
C LEU A 8 -18.12 -0.61 38.00
N LEU A 9 -17.23 0.16 37.38
CA LEU A 9 -16.00 -0.34 36.74
C LEU A 9 -15.07 -1.02 37.78
N LEU A 10 -15.04 -0.58 39.02
CA LEU A 10 -14.16 -1.14 40.06
C LEU A 10 -14.76 -2.38 40.73
N VAL A 11 -16.03 -2.67 40.54
CA VAL A 11 -16.73 -3.83 41.10
C VAL A 11 -16.55 -5.07 40.22
N ILE A 12 -16.33 -4.89 38.92
CA ILE A 12 -16.11 -6.01 37.98
C ILE A 12 -14.70 -6.62 38.14
N PRO A 13 -14.51 -7.93 37.83
CA PRO A 13 -13.22 -8.60 37.90
C PRO A 13 -12.13 -7.92 37.04
N ALA A 14 -10.88 -8.04 37.48
CA ALA A 14 -9.74 -7.42 36.81
C ALA A 14 -9.59 -7.88 35.34
N GLU A 15 -9.88 -9.13 35.08
CA GLU A 15 -9.82 -9.76 33.73
C GLU A 15 -10.80 -9.09 32.76
N ILE A 16 -11.99 -8.73 33.23
CA ILE A 16 -13.00 -8.04 32.43
C ILE A 16 -12.60 -6.56 32.24
N ARG A 17 -12.02 -5.94 33.27
CA ARG A 17 -11.47 -4.58 33.11
C ARG A 17 -10.34 -4.54 32.09
N GLU A 18 -9.42 -5.54 32.12
CA GLU A 18 -8.33 -5.65 31.13
C GLU A 18 -8.88 -5.79 29.70
N GLN A 19 -9.98 -6.53 29.49
CA GLN A 19 -10.64 -6.62 28.17
C GLN A 19 -11.24 -5.26 27.73
N ILE A 20 -11.87 -4.53 28.64
CA ILE A 20 -12.38 -3.18 28.36
C ILE A 20 -11.23 -2.24 27.99
N TYR A 21 -10.12 -2.27 28.75
CA TYR A 21 -8.94 -1.47 28.44
C TYR A 21 -8.33 -1.87 27.11
N ALA A 22 -8.27 -3.18 26.80
CA ALA A 22 -7.77 -3.64 25.52
C ALA A 22 -8.59 -3.11 24.35
N TYR A 23 -9.91 -3.08 24.47
CA TYR A 23 -10.78 -2.51 23.44
C TYR A 23 -10.53 -1.01 23.22
N ILE A 24 -10.40 -0.24 24.32
CA ILE A 24 -10.22 1.22 24.27
C ILE A 24 -8.81 1.61 23.81
N LEU A 25 -7.78 0.85 24.24
CA LEU A 25 -6.36 1.15 24.05
C LEU A 25 -5.77 0.45 22.82
N HIS A 26 -6.57 -0.34 22.10
CA HIS A 26 -6.11 -0.95 20.85
C HIS A 26 -5.74 0.14 19.83
N PRO A 27 -4.63 0.02 19.09
CA PRO A 27 -4.24 1.02 18.10
C PRO A 27 -5.37 1.38 17.12
N ASP A 28 -6.12 0.39 16.65
CA ASP A 28 -7.21 0.61 15.69
C ASP A 28 -8.33 1.49 16.24
N ALA A 29 -8.60 1.48 17.55
CA ALA A 29 -9.57 2.38 18.19
C ALA A 29 -9.13 3.85 18.11
N SER A 30 -7.83 4.09 18.06
CA SER A 30 -7.22 5.43 17.95
C SER A 30 -6.87 5.82 16.51
N ARG A 31 -7.03 4.91 15.55
CA ARG A 31 -6.71 5.14 14.13
C ARG A 31 -7.75 6.06 13.50
N ARG A 32 -7.28 7.06 12.77
CA ARG A 32 -8.09 8.02 12.01
C ARG A 32 -7.73 7.93 10.54
N TYR A 33 -8.75 7.74 9.70
CA TYR A 33 -8.61 7.74 8.25
C TYR A 33 -9.01 9.12 7.72
N HIS A 34 -8.20 9.66 6.83
CA HIS A 34 -8.44 10.94 6.16
C HIS A 34 -8.72 10.71 4.68
N ASP A 35 -9.42 11.62 4.01
CA ASP A 35 -9.93 11.46 2.65
C ASP A 35 -8.85 11.17 1.58
N ASN A 36 -7.60 11.51 1.86
CA ASN A 36 -6.45 11.27 0.97
C ASN A 36 -5.65 9.99 1.33
N GLU A 37 -6.30 8.98 1.91
CA GLU A 37 -5.68 7.73 2.38
C GLU A 37 -4.63 7.93 3.49
N TYR A 38 -4.40 9.15 3.91
CA TYR A 38 -3.53 9.44 5.03
C TYR A 38 -4.14 8.87 6.32
N THR A 39 -3.34 8.14 7.08
CA THR A 39 -3.75 7.57 8.37
C THR A 39 -2.96 8.24 9.49
N SER A 40 -3.63 8.61 10.56
CA SER A 40 -3.01 9.13 11.78
C SER A 40 -3.53 8.42 13.01
N TYR A 41 -2.93 8.67 14.15
CA TYR A 41 -3.39 8.14 15.45
C TYR A 41 -3.76 9.25 16.40
N ASP A 42 -4.93 9.16 17.02
CA ASP A 42 -5.38 10.06 18.07
C ASP A 42 -5.69 9.29 19.36
N TYR A 43 -4.70 9.22 20.24
CA TYR A 43 -4.81 8.56 21.53
C TYR A 43 -5.42 9.43 22.65
N ARG A 44 -5.76 10.70 22.40
CA ARG A 44 -6.20 11.62 23.44
C ARG A 44 -7.38 11.09 24.27
N ALA A 45 -8.38 10.53 23.61
CA ALA A 45 -9.52 9.94 24.28
C ALA A 45 -9.15 8.67 25.06
N ALA A 46 -8.36 7.78 24.47
CA ALA A 46 -7.93 6.53 25.08
C ALA A 46 -7.07 6.75 26.34
N LEU A 47 -6.15 7.73 26.29
CA LEU A 47 -5.24 8.04 27.39
C LEU A 47 -5.93 8.74 28.59
N VAL A 48 -7.22 9.09 28.50
CA VAL A 48 -8.00 9.54 29.66
C VAL A 48 -8.02 8.49 30.77
N LEU A 49 -7.97 7.19 30.42
CA LEU A 49 -7.87 6.10 31.40
C LEU A 49 -6.70 6.27 32.37
N PHE A 50 -5.60 6.85 31.93
CA PHE A 50 -4.40 7.07 32.76
C PHE A 50 -4.59 8.17 33.81
N LYS A 51 -5.69 8.94 33.76
CA LYS A 51 -5.96 10.06 34.65
C LYS A 51 -7.09 9.79 35.64
N ILE A 52 -7.75 8.63 35.60
CA ILE A 52 -8.94 8.34 36.41
C ILE A 52 -8.56 8.08 37.86
N ASN A 53 -7.77 7.04 38.13
CA ASN A 53 -7.23 6.74 39.45
C ASN A 53 -5.99 5.81 39.31
N ARG A 54 -5.29 5.57 40.45
CA ARG A 54 -4.05 4.80 40.49
C ARG A 54 -4.22 3.34 40.01
N LEU A 55 -5.32 2.67 40.38
CA LEU A 55 -5.55 1.28 40.00
C LEU A 55 -5.76 1.17 38.47
N ILE A 56 -6.68 1.96 37.93
CA ILE A 56 -6.95 2.00 36.49
C ILE A 56 -5.69 2.41 35.71
N TYR A 57 -4.90 3.36 36.22
CA TYR A 57 -3.63 3.73 35.62
C TYR A 57 -2.65 2.54 35.51
N ILE A 58 -2.49 1.77 36.58
CA ILE A 58 -1.56 0.62 36.59
C ILE A 58 -2.03 -0.45 35.61
N GLU A 59 -3.30 -0.82 35.66
CA GLU A 59 -3.89 -1.86 34.81
C GLU A 59 -3.89 -1.44 33.34
N SER A 60 -4.43 -0.27 33.03
CA SER A 60 -4.53 0.24 31.66
C SER A 60 -3.16 0.51 31.03
N ARG A 61 -2.18 0.97 31.79
CA ARG A 61 -0.81 1.17 31.31
C ARG A 61 -0.15 -0.15 30.94
N LYS A 62 -0.40 -1.23 31.70
CA LYS A 62 0.09 -2.56 31.39
C LYS A 62 -0.50 -3.03 30.04
N VAL A 63 -1.80 -2.93 29.87
CA VAL A 63 -2.50 -3.28 28.61
C VAL A 63 -2.02 -2.44 27.45
N PHE A 64 -1.88 -1.12 27.63
CA PHE A 64 -1.37 -0.22 26.58
C PHE A 64 0.00 -0.62 26.07
N ARG A 65 0.93 -0.96 26.98
CA ARG A 65 2.29 -1.38 26.65
C ARG A 65 2.37 -2.72 25.89
N GLN A 66 1.41 -3.59 26.13
CA GLN A 66 1.31 -4.88 25.43
C GLN A 66 0.76 -4.73 24.00
N LEU A 67 -0.19 -3.82 23.81
CA LEU A 67 -0.87 -3.61 22.54
C LEU A 67 -0.13 -2.64 21.61
N ASN A 68 0.59 -1.68 22.18
CA ASN A 68 1.23 -0.60 21.45
C ASN A 68 2.76 -0.75 21.49
N ILE A 69 3.28 -1.46 20.52
CA ILE A 69 4.72 -1.66 20.33
C ILE A 69 5.25 -0.58 19.39
N PHE A 70 6.17 0.23 19.89
CA PHE A 70 6.74 1.36 19.15
C PHE A 70 8.09 1.02 18.57
N VAL A 71 8.36 1.52 17.37
CA VAL A 71 9.65 1.48 16.69
C VAL A 71 10.08 2.92 16.42
N ARG A 72 11.31 3.28 16.79
CA ARG A 72 11.92 4.58 16.49
C ARG A 72 12.81 4.43 15.27
N ILE A 73 12.57 5.24 14.25
CA ILE A 73 13.37 5.30 13.04
C ILE A 73 14.18 6.58 13.07
N GLU A 74 15.48 6.47 12.83
CA GLU A 74 16.47 7.55 12.91
C GLU A 74 17.18 7.66 11.56
N THR A 75 17.27 8.88 11.03
CA THR A 75 17.89 9.17 9.73
C THR A 75 18.50 10.58 9.76
N PRO A 76 19.59 10.85 9.03
CA PRO A 76 20.16 12.18 8.93
C PRO A 76 19.43 13.10 7.95
N TRP A 77 18.44 12.58 7.19
CA TRP A 77 17.75 13.36 6.15
C TRP A 77 16.40 13.89 6.63
N PRO A 78 16.22 15.21 6.75
CA PRO A 78 14.93 15.81 7.12
C PRO A 78 13.78 15.42 6.16
N GLN A 79 14.07 15.35 4.86
CA GLN A 79 13.10 15.02 3.82
C GLN A 79 12.60 13.56 3.87
N ALA A 80 13.30 12.68 4.60
CA ALA A 80 12.89 11.29 4.73
C ALA A 80 11.51 11.16 5.39
N GLN A 81 11.18 12.02 6.34
CA GLN A 81 9.87 12.00 7.02
C GLN A 81 8.74 12.30 6.04
N ASP A 82 8.90 13.34 5.20
CA ASP A 82 7.90 13.72 4.21
C ASP A 82 7.72 12.61 3.16
N HIS A 83 8.83 12.02 2.69
CA HIS A 83 8.78 10.89 1.77
C HIS A 83 8.08 9.67 2.36
N VAL A 84 8.39 9.33 3.62
CA VAL A 84 7.74 8.20 4.32
C VAL A 84 6.25 8.45 4.53
N ALA A 85 5.86 9.70 4.81
CA ALA A 85 4.44 10.06 4.97
C ALA A 85 3.68 10.08 3.65
N SER A 86 4.23 10.72 2.60
CA SER A 86 3.55 10.94 1.32
C SER A 86 3.54 9.69 0.43
N GLU A 87 4.70 9.04 0.26
CA GLU A 87 4.81 7.87 -0.62
C GLU A 87 4.51 6.55 0.09
N GLY A 88 4.91 6.44 1.36
CA GLY A 88 4.71 5.24 2.15
C GLY A 88 3.33 5.16 2.82
N HIS A 89 2.65 6.29 2.96
CA HIS A 89 1.43 6.42 3.79
C HIS A 89 1.62 5.81 5.18
N VAL A 90 2.84 5.93 5.73
CA VAL A 90 3.20 5.38 7.04
C VAL A 90 2.71 6.32 8.13
N PRO A 91 1.83 5.88 9.02
CA PRO A 91 1.35 6.71 10.12
C PRO A 91 2.46 6.98 11.12
N MET A 92 2.85 8.23 11.30
CA MET A 92 3.82 8.62 12.31
C MET A 92 3.12 9.14 13.56
N LEU A 93 3.50 8.61 14.73
CA LEU A 93 2.93 9.01 16.02
C LEU A 93 3.60 10.27 16.58
N ALA A 94 4.88 10.42 16.33
CA ALA A 94 5.67 11.58 16.72
C ALA A 94 6.88 11.73 15.79
N THR A 95 7.36 12.95 15.62
CA THR A 95 8.51 13.30 14.79
C THR A 95 9.47 14.22 15.54
N GLY A 96 10.71 14.33 15.06
CA GLY A 96 11.74 15.23 15.56
C GLY A 96 12.06 15.01 17.05
N GLU A 97 12.18 16.09 17.80
CA GLU A 97 12.57 16.06 19.20
C GLU A 97 11.65 15.20 20.10
N LYS A 98 10.34 15.16 19.81
CA LYS A 98 9.40 14.32 20.55
C LYS A 98 9.67 12.83 20.34
N ALA A 99 10.01 12.43 19.14
CA ALA A 99 10.39 11.06 18.82
C ALA A 99 11.74 10.69 19.46
N MET A 100 12.71 11.60 19.44
CA MET A 100 14.03 11.42 20.08
C MET A 100 13.93 11.23 21.59
N LYS A 101 13.08 12.01 22.27
CA LYS A 101 12.89 11.94 23.73
C LYS A 101 12.04 10.73 24.17
N PHE A 102 11.35 10.06 23.25
CA PHE A 102 10.49 8.93 23.59
C PHE A 102 11.29 7.66 23.88
N ASN A 103 11.24 7.17 25.11
CA ASN A 103 12.01 6.01 25.56
C ASN A 103 11.23 4.70 25.61
N GLY A 104 9.94 4.70 25.23
CA GLY A 104 9.07 3.52 25.27
C GLY A 104 9.11 2.66 23.99
N HIS A 105 10.10 2.80 23.13
CA HIS A 105 10.21 2.03 21.88
C HIS A 105 10.99 0.72 22.09
N HIS A 106 10.59 -0.33 21.37
CA HIS A 106 11.17 -1.67 21.48
C HIS A 106 12.30 -1.93 20.49
N MET A 107 12.44 -1.10 19.48
CA MET A 107 13.54 -1.15 18.53
C MET A 107 13.88 0.25 18.02
N THR A 108 15.17 0.51 17.87
CA THR A 108 15.69 1.65 17.12
C THR A 108 16.17 1.14 15.78
N VAL A 109 15.74 1.81 14.72
CA VAL A 109 16.16 1.59 13.32
C VAL A 109 17.01 2.79 12.94
N SER A 110 18.32 2.64 12.83
CA SER A 110 19.20 3.72 12.41
C SER A 110 19.66 3.51 10.98
N ILE A 111 19.47 4.53 10.15
CA ILE A 111 19.79 4.52 8.71
C ILE A 111 20.74 5.66 8.44
N ASP A 112 21.89 5.37 7.83
CA ASP A 112 22.84 6.39 7.42
C ASP A 112 23.53 6.05 6.07
N ALA A 113 24.22 7.04 5.49
CA ALA A 113 25.04 6.89 4.30
C ALA A 113 26.41 7.55 4.56
N PRO A 114 27.39 6.81 5.10
CA PRO A 114 28.64 7.38 5.60
C PRO A 114 29.54 8.03 4.53
N GLU A 115 29.34 7.68 3.27
CA GLU A 115 30.13 8.22 2.14
C GLU A 115 29.43 9.35 1.39
N VAL A 116 28.17 9.64 1.71
CA VAL A 116 27.45 10.77 1.12
C VAL A 116 27.77 12.01 1.94
N PRO A 117 28.45 13.02 1.36
CA PRO A 117 28.69 14.27 2.05
C PRO A 117 27.35 14.90 2.43
N LEU A 118 27.23 15.29 3.68
CA LEU A 118 26.11 16.10 4.15
C LEU A 118 26.60 17.54 4.20
N ASP A 119 25.90 18.45 3.57
CA ASP A 119 26.29 19.87 3.43
C ASP A 119 26.43 20.60 4.78
N GLU A 120 25.79 20.08 5.82
CA GLU A 120 25.93 20.53 7.22
C GLU A 120 25.93 19.30 8.14
N ALA A 121 26.46 19.44 9.37
CA ALA A 121 26.35 18.39 10.39
C ALA A 121 24.86 18.12 10.67
N PRO A 122 24.29 16.99 10.23
CA PRO A 122 22.85 16.82 10.24
C PRO A 122 22.36 16.66 11.66
N GLU A 123 21.35 17.42 12.04
CA GLU A 123 20.55 17.05 13.18
C GLU A 123 19.89 15.69 12.90
N GLN A 124 20.15 14.74 13.78
CA GLN A 124 19.54 13.42 13.66
C GLN A 124 18.01 13.56 13.74
N GLN A 125 17.35 13.21 12.66
CA GLN A 125 15.90 13.21 12.58
C GLN A 125 15.35 11.87 13.07
N ALA A 126 14.24 11.89 13.78
CA ALA A 126 13.60 10.68 14.24
C ALA A 126 12.08 10.75 14.08
N PHE A 127 11.47 9.60 13.87
CA PHE A 127 10.01 9.45 13.94
C PHE A 127 9.63 8.10 14.54
N LEU A 128 8.44 8.05 15.13
CA LEU A 128 7.89 6.86 15.77
C LEU A 128 6.80 6.26 14.91
N VAL A 129 6.86 4.94 14.72
CA VAL A 129 5.83 4.13 14.08
C VAL A 129 5.38 3.01 14.99
N LEU A 130 4.17 2.50 14.81
CA LEU A 130 3.71 1.27 15.45
C LEU A 130 4.27 0.05 14.72
N LEU A 131 4.48 -1.02 15.46
CA LEU A 131 4.88 -2.32 14.90
C LEU A 131 3.90 -2.77 13.79
N GLY A 132 2.60 -2.56 13.97
CA GLY A 132 1.58 -2.90 12.97
C GLY A 132 1.75 -2.18 11.64
N ASP A 133 2.36 -0.99 11.64
CA ASP A 133 2.60 -0.18 10.44
C ASP A 133 4.05 -0.29 9.93
N LEU A 134 4.93 -1.03 10.62
CA LEU A 134 6.33 -1.18 10.22
C LEU A 134 6.49 -1.78 8.81
N HIS A 135 5.57 -2.68 8.43
CA HIS A 135 5.55 -3.25 7.10
C HIS A 135 5.31 -2.21 5.99
N LEU A 136 4.57 -1.13 6.26
CA LEU A 136 4.38 -0.04 5.29
C LEU A 136 5.69 0.68 5.04
N PHE A 137 6.48 0.93 6.10
CA PHE A 137 7.79 1.54 5.99
C PHE A 137 8.77 0.68 5.18
N THR A 138 8.88 -0.62 5.48
CA THR A 138 9.79 -1.51 4.76
C THR A 138 9.35 -1.73 3.31
N THR A 139 8.05 -1.79 3.02
CA THR A 139 7.50 -1.85 1.66
C THR A 139 7.80 -0.58 0.87
N MET A 140 7.61 0.60 1.47
CA MET A 140 7.99 1.88 0.85
C MET A 140 9.48 1.89 0.51
N TRP A 141 10.34 1.48 1.45
CA TRP A 141 11.78 1.40 1.20
C TRP A 141 12.13 0.43 0.07
N TYR A 142 11.51 -0.75 0.05
CA TYR A 142 11.67 -1.70 -1.06
C TYR A 142 11.34 -1.05 -2.42
N TYR A 143 10.21 -0.36 -2.54
CA TYR A 143 9.84 0.34 -3.77
C TYR A 143 10.76 1.52 -4.09
N SER A 144 11.25 2.23 -3.09
CA SER A 144 12.25 3.30 -3.28
C SER A 144 13.55 2.76 -3.86
N ASN A 145 14.01 1.59 -3.39
CA ASN A 145 15.19 0.91 -3.95
C ASN A 145 14.98 0.48 -5.41
N LEU A 146 13.81 -0.09 -5.74
CA LEU A 146 13.49 -0.45 -7.13
C LEU A 146 13.41 0.77 -8.05
N SER A 147 12.95 1.92 -7.54
CA SER A 147 12.87 3.18 -8.27
C SER A 147 14.24 3.86 -8.40
N HIS A 148 15.14 3.63 -7.46
CA HIS A 148 16.48 4.23 -7.39
C HIS A 148 17.56 3.16 -7.15
N PRO A 149 17.94 2.37 -8.19
CA PRO A 149 18.85 1.22 -8.07
C PRO A 149 20.26 1.63 -7.67
N GLY A 150 20.63 2.23 -6.79
CA GLY A 150 21.92 2.71 -6.29
C GLY A 150 21.78 3.30 -4.89
N LEU A 151 20.55 3.32 -4.37
CA LEU A 151 20.25 3.85 -3.06
C LEU A 151 20.83 2.95 -1.96
N ASN A 152 20.37 1.71 -1.90
CA ASN A 152 20.72 0.78 -0.82
C ASN A 152 22.21 0.45 -0.72
N PRO A 153 23.01 0.32 -1.81
CA PRO A 153 24.45 0.11 -1.71
C PRO A 153 25.21 1.21 -0.97
N GLN A 154 24.61 2.37 -0.80
CA GLN A 154 25.20 3.48 -0.04
C GLN A 154 24.75 3.50 1.42
N LEU A 155 23.69 2.77 1.77
CA LEU A 155 23.04 2.84 3.07
C LEU A 155 23.56 1.76 4.03
N ARG A 156 23.75 2.16 5.29
CA ARG A 156 23.91 1.25 6.43
C ARG A 156 22.61 1.21 7.22
N LEU A 157 22.22 0.02 7.63
CA LEU A 157 21.07 -0.23 8.47
C LEU A 157 21.52 -0.87 9.78
N ALA A 158 21.17 -0.25 10.91
CA ALA A 158 21.36 -0.82 12.23
C ALA A 158 20.02 -1.00 12.93
N LEU A 159 19.69 -2.24 13.27
CA LEU A 159 18.51 -2.62 14.05
C LEU A 159 18.94 -2.89 15.48
N ARG A 160 18.47 -2.08 16.42
CA ARG A 160 18.83 -2.21 17.84
C ARG A 160 17.59 -2.51 18.67
N LEU A 161 17.50 -3.74 19.18
CA LEU A 161 16.43 -4.17 20.10
C LEU A 161 16.57 -3.49 21.47
N ARG A 162 15.43 -3.27 22.09
CA ARG A 162 15.31 -2.72 23.45
C ARG A 162 14.14 -3.35 24.19
N ASP A 163 14.31 -3.51 25.50
CA ASP A 163 13.21 -3.69 26.43
C ASP A 163 13.04 -2.39 27.22
N PRO A 164 12.06 -1.55 26.86
CA PRO A 164 11.94 -0.22 27.46
C PRO A 164 11.30 -0.22 28.86
N TYR A 165 10.79 -1.36 29.33
CA TYR A 165 9.96 -1.39 30.52
C TYR A 165 10.54 -2.21 31.66
N THR A 166 11.47 -3.10 31.40
CA THR A 166 12.21 -3.83 32.44
C THR A 166 13.27 -2.92 33.07
N PRO A 167 13.33 -2.83 34.40
CA PRO A 167 14.33 -2.04 35.09
C PRO A 167 15.77 -2.43 34.72
N GLU A 168 16.74 -1.51 34.89
CA GLU A 168 18.15 -1.76 34.54
C GLU A 168 18.81 -2.88 35.32
N TYR A 169 18.34 -3.14 36.55
CA TYR A 169 18.87 -4.20 37.43
C TYR A 169 18.25 -5.58 37.15
N GLU A 170 17.28 -5.68 36.25
CA GLU A 170 16.68 -6.95 35.84
C GLU A 170 17.14 -7.33 34.43
N GLU A 171 17.17 -8.65 34.17
CA GLU A 171 17.48 -9.17 32.85
C GLU A 171 16.40 -8.77 31.84
N LYS A 172 16.79 -8.04 30.80
CA LYS A 172 15.89 -7.59 29.74
C LYS A 172 15.45 -8.73 28.85
N LYS A 173 14.15 -8.77 28.51
CA LYS A 173 13.57 -9.85 27.74
C LYS A 173 12.59 -9.34 26.70
N VAL A 174 12.84 -9.68 25.45
CA VAL A 174 11.89 -9.51 24.34
C VAL A 174 11.58 -10.89 23.77
N MET A 175 10.32 -11.28 23.80
CA MET A 175 9.88 -12.59 23.30
C MET A 175 10.35 -12.82 21.86
N LYS A 176 10.71 -14.05 21.54
CA LYS A 176 11.18 -14.45 20.20
C LYS A 176 10.18 -14.09 19.10
N SER A 177 8.89 -14.25 19.35
CA SER A 177 7.82 -13.84 18.41
C SER A 177 7.82 -12.34 18.11
N LEU A 178 8.03 -11.51 19.15
CA LEU A 178 8.12 -10.07 18.99
C LEU A 178 9.41 -9.66 18.27
N GLN A 179 10.55 -10.28 18.58
CA GLN A 179 11.79 -10.03 17.84
C GLN A 179 11.64 -10.34 16.34
N ARG A 180 10.94 -11.44 15.99
CA ARG A 180 10.66 -11.76 14.58
C ARG A 180 9.83 -10.67 13.91
N GLN A 181 8.78 -10.18 14.59
CA GLN A 181 7.91 -9.13 14.05
C GLN A 181 8.64 -7.78 13.88
N LEU A 182 9.62 -7.49 14.73
CA LEU A 182 10.43 -6.27 14.66
C LEU A 182 11.52 -6.35 13.57
N ILE A 183 12.19 -7.49 13.42
CA ILE A 183 13.41 -7.62 12.62
C ILE A 183 13.10 -8.10 11.19
N LEU A 184 12.24 -9.13 11.02
CA LEU A 184 12.06 -9.77 9.72
C LEU A 184 11.38 -8.90 8.65
N PRO A 185 10.57 -7.87 8.95
CA PRO A 185 10.08 -6.94 7.92
C PRO A 185 11.20 -6.29 7.10
N PHE A 186 12.41 -6.15 7.67
CA PHE A 186 13.57 -5.63 6.94
C PHE A 186 14.20 -6.63 5.97
N GLY A 187 13.72 -7.86 5.90
CA GLY A 187 14.20 -8.88 4.96
C GLY A 187 14.02 -8.52 3.48
N ASP A 188 13.10 -7.61 3.16
CA ASP A 188 12.88 -7.11 1.80
C ASP A 188 13.74 -5.87 1.47
N VAL A 189 14.43 -5.30 2.46
CA VAL A 189 15.34 -4.17 2.27
C VAL A 189 16.74 -4.72 1.96
N ARG A 190 16.99 -5.04 0.70
CA ARG A 190 18.18 -5.76 0.23
C ARG A 190 19.25 -4.82 -0.32
N ASP A 191 20.39 -5.41 -0.71
CA ASP A 191 21.54 -4.73 -1.33
C ASP A 191 22.12 -3.58 -0.49
N LEU A 192 21.92 -3.63 0.83
CA LEU A 192 22.48 -2.66 1.74
C LEU A 192 24.03 -2.79 1.83
N ARG A 193 24.71 -1.67 1.97
CA ARG A 193 26.15 -1.65 2.26
C ARG A 193 26.50 -2.45 3.51
N SER A 194 25.72 -2.30 4.58
CA SER A 194 25.82 -3.14 5.77
C SER A 194 24.51 -3.21 6.53
N LEU A 195 24.31 -4.35 7.18
CA LEU A 195 23.20 -4.59 8.10
C LEU A 195 23.76 -5.12 9.42
N ILE A 196 23.40 -4.47 10.51
CA ILE A 196 23.83 -4.84 11.86
C ILE A 196 22.59 -5.00 12.72
N VAL A 197 22.48 -6.14 13.43
CA VAL A 197 21.40 -6.38 14.40
C VAL A 197 22.04 -6.51 15.78
N THR A 198 21.61 -5.66 16.71
CA THR A 198 22.16 -5.60 18.08
C THR A 198 21.03 -5.36 19.08
N GLY A 199 21.38 -5.22 20.35
CA GLY A 199 20.42 -4.76 21.34
C GLY A 199 20.64 -5.34 22.72
N ASP A 200 19.79 -4.89 23.61
CA ASP A 200 19.61 -5.43 24.94
C ASP A 200 18.09 -5.60 25.17
N PRO A 201 17.59 -6.84 25.06
CA PRO A 201 18.30 -8.13 24.98
C PRO A 201 18.99 -8.40 23.64
N ILE A 202 19.98 -9.31 23.68
CA ILE A 202 20.68 -9.77 22.46
C ILE A 202 19.67 -10.48 21.54
N PRO A 203 19.70 -10.20 20.22
CA PRO A 203 18.85 -10.88 19.24
C PRO A 203 19.07 -12.40 19.21
N TYR A 204 17.99 -13.15 18.97
CA TYR A 204 18.15 -14.60 18.80
C TYR A 204 18.91 -14.92 17.50
N PRO A 205 20.00 -15.72 17.55
CA PRO A 205 20.79 -16.06 16.36
C PRO A 205 19.98 -16.68 15.23
N SER A 206 18.89 -17.42 15.58
CA SER A 206 17.98 -17.99 14.58
C SER A 206 17.24 -16.94 13.77
N ILE A 207 16.94 -15.77 14.34
CA ILE A 207 16.24 -14.66 13.65
C ILE A 207 17.23 -13.93 12.75
N GLU A 208 18.47 -13.69 13.22
CA GLU A 208 19.53 -13.12 12.39
C GLU A 208 19.85 -14.01 11.18
N LYS A 209 19.88 -15.33 11.38
CA LYS A 209 20.07 -16.27 10.28
C LYS A 209 18.94 -16.19 9.27
N GLU A 210 17.68 -16.16 9.73
CA GLU A 210 16.50 -16.03 8.88
C GLU A 210 16.50 -14.70 8.11
N LEU A 211 16.88 -13.59 8.74
CA LEU A 211 17.04 -12.30 8.09
C LEU A 211 18.10 -12.34 6.99
N LYS A 212 19.26 -12.95 7.24
CA LYS A 212 20.31 -13.16 6.23
C LYS A 212 19.84 -14.02 5.05
N GLU A 213 19.05 -15.06 5.32
CA GLU A 213 18.45 -15.90 4.27
C GLU A 213 17.44 -15.11 3.41
N LEU A 214 16.66 -14.20 4.02
CA LEU A 214 15.80 -13.30 3.27
C LEU A 214 16.57 -12.33 2.39
N HIS A 215 17.66 -11.74 2.90
CA HIS A 215 18.54 -10.85 2.13
C HIS A 215 19.29 -11.56 0.99
N ALA A 216 19.60 -12.85 1.14
CA ALA A 216 20.28 -13.64 0.10
C ALA A 216 19.35 -14.01 -1.07
N LYS A 217 18.04 -13.81 -0.94
CA LYS A 217 17.11 -14.05 -2.05
C LYS A 217 17.29 -12.97 -3.11
N LEU A 218 17.47 -13.40 -4.35
CA LEU A 218 17.49 -12.48 -5.49
C LEU A 218 16.12 -11.84 -5.69
N ASP A 219 16.12 -10.57 -6.03
CA ASP A 219 14.90 -9.90 -6.46
C ASP A 219 14.39 -10.51 -7.78
N ALA A 220 13.07 -10.56 -7.91
CA ALA A 220 12.46 -10.98 -9.15
C ALA A 220 12.84 -10.02 -10.28
N THR A 221 13.15 -10.54 -11.47
CA THR A 221 13.42 -9.70 -12.65
C THR A 221 12.11 -9.12 -13.21
N PRO A 222 12.14 -8.02 -13.99
CA PRO A 222 10.94 -7.51 -14.67
C PRO A 222 10.25 -8.56 -15.53
N GLU A 223 11.04 -9.42 -16.20
CA GLU A 223 10.52 -10.52 -17.01
C GLU A 223 9.75 -11.54 -16.17
N HIS A 224 10.26 -11.86 -14.98
CA HIS A 224 9.55 -12.74 -14.04
C HIS A 224 8.24 -12.11 -13.58
N CYS A 225 8.26 -10.83 -13.17
CA CYS A 225 7.09 -10.08 -12.76
C CYS A 225 6.00 -10.04 -13.84
N LEU A 226 6.38 -9.77 -15.09
CA LEU A 226 5.46 -9.74 -16.22
C LEU A 226 4.89 -11.13 -16.54
N ARG A 227 5.70 -12.19 -16.49
CA ARG A 227 5.24 -13.58 -16.68
C ARG A 227 4.25 -13.98 -15.58
N GLU A 228 4.58 -13.71 -14.33
CA GLU A 228 3.71 -14.03 -13.19
C GLU A 228 2.37 -13.28 -13.28
N ALA A 229 2.39 -11.99 -13.57
CA ALA A 229 1.15 -11.23 -13.76
C ALA A 229 0.32 -11.74 -14.96
N THR A 230 1.00 -12.18 -16.04
CA THR A 230 0.32 -12.78 -17.20
C THR A 230 -0.34 -14.10 -16.82
N ARG A 231 0.34 -14.94 -16.02
CA ARG A 231 -0.19 -16.20 -15.50
C ARG A 231 -1.43 -15.96 -14.62
N LEU A 232 -1.31 -15.05 -13.65
CA LEU A 232 -2.41 -14.68 -12.74
C LEU A 232 -3.62 -14.12 -13.51
N LYS A 233 -3.37 -13.28 -14.53
CA LYS A 233 -4.42 -12.77 -15.42
C LYS A 233 -5.13 -13.93 -16.16
N ALA A 234 -4.37 -14.90 -16.67
CA ALA A 234 -4.96 -16.05 -17.37
C ALA A 234 -5.81 -16.90 -16.41
N GLU A 235 -5.34 -17.17 -15.20
CA GLU A 235 -6.12 -17.86 -14.17
C GLU A 235 -7.38 -17.08 -13.78
N GLY A 236 -7.26 -15.75 -13.64
CA GLY A 236 -8.42 -14.87 -13.42
C GLY A 236 -9.46 -14.97 -14.54
N ASN A 237 -9.01 -15.04 -15.78
CA ASN A 237 -9.89 -15.23 -16.94
C ASN A 237 -10.63 -16.60 -16.89
N GLU A 238 -9.96 -17.67 -16.44
CA GLU A 238 -10.60 -18.98 -16.27
C GLU A 238 -11.66 -18.95 -15.14
N GLN A 239 -11.37 -18.25 -14.02
CA GLN A 239 -12.36 -18.06 -12.97
C GLN A 239 -13.56 -17.25 -13.47
N LEU A 240 -13.31 -16.20 -14.26
CA LEU A 240 -14.37 -15.40 -14.89
C LEU A 240 -15.27 -16.24 -15.83
N LYS A 241 -14.69 -17.12 -16.66
CA LYS A 241 -15.43 -18.05 -17.51
C LYS A 241 -16.31 -19.02 -16.70
N LYS A 242 -15.83 -19.46 -15.55
CA LYS A 242 -16.56 -20.33 -14.61
C LYS A 242 -17.63 -19.59 -13.80
N GLY A 243 -17.73 -18.26 -13.91
CA GLY A 243 -18.65 -17.44 -13.13
C GLY A 243 -18.18 -17.10 -11.72
N ASN A 244 -16.95 -17.47 -11.35
CA ASN A 244 -16.36 -17.19 -10.03
C ASN A 244 -15.81 -15.76 -9.97
N LEU A 245 -16.71 -14.77 -9.99
CA LEU A 245 -16.40 -13.36 -10.19
C LEU A 245 -15.45 -12.77 -9.12
N GLN A 246 -15.68 -13.08 -7.84
CA GLN A 246 -14.82 -12.59 -6.75
C GLN A 246 -13.40 -13.20 -6.80
N ALA A 247 -13.29 -14.48 -7.16
CA ALA A 247 -12.00 -15.14 -7.34
C ALA A 247 -11.22 -14.52 -8.52
N ALA A 248 -11.91 -14.15 -9.61
CA ALA A 248 -11.30 -13.47 -10.73
C ALA A 248 -10.75 -12.09 -10.32
N LEU A 249 -11.51 -11.28 -9.58
CA LEU A 249 -11.03 -9.97 -9.06
C LEU A 249 -9.78 -10.12 -8.20
N LYS A 250 -9.78 -11.10 -7.29
CA LYS A 250 -8.62 -11.36 -6.42
C LYS A 250 -7.37 -11.72 -7.24
N LEU A 251 -7.51 -12.53 -8.29
CA LEU A 251 -6.39 -12.89 -9.16
C LEU A 251 -5.91 -11.69 -10.00
N TYR A 252 -6.82 -10.82 -10.47
CA TYR A 252 -6.42 -9.59 -11.17
C TYR A 252 -5.70 -8.61 -10.25
N ASP A 253 -6.13 -8.49 -8.97
CA ASP A 253 -5.42 -7.68 -7.98
C ASP A 253 -4.01 -8.23 -7.69
N GLN A 254 -3.88 -9.55 -7.52
CA GLN A 254 -2.57 -10.20 -7.42
C GLN A 254 -1.68 -9.97 -8.65
N ALA A 255 -2.28 -9.95 -9.86
CA ALA A 255 -1.57 -9.62 -11.09
C ALA A 255 -1.08 -8.16 -11.12
N PHE A 256 -1.86 -7.21 -10.60
CA PHE A 256 -1.40 -5.83 -10.41
C PHE A 256 -0.22 -5.75 -9.44
N ILE A 257 -0.32 -6.44 -8.30
CA ILE A 257 0.76 -6.49 -7.30
C ILE A 257 2.04 -7.08 -7.90
N ALA A 258 1.93 -8.14 -8.70
CA ALA A 258 3.09 -8.77 -9.35
C ALA A 258 3.85 -7.83 -10.31
N ILE A 259 3.21 -6.81 -10.84
CA ILE A 259 3.84 -5.74 -11.64
C ILE A 259 4.03 -4.44 -10.84
N HIS A 260 4.09 -4.52 -9.53
CA HIS A 260 4.31 -3.40 -8.63
C HIS A 260 3.29 -2.26 -8.80
N VAL A 261 2.02 -2.62 -9.00
CA VAL A 261 0.87 -1.71 -8.97
C VAL A 261 0.00 -2.11 -7.79
N VAL A 262 -0.08 -1.24 -6.79
CA VAL A 262 -0.84 -1.49 -5.56
C VAL A 262 -2.12 -0.67 -5.58
N ASN A 263 -3.25 -1.33 -5.49
CA ASN A 263 -4.56 -0.70 -5.38
C ASN A 263 -4.98 -0.68 -3.89
N LYS A 264 -5.20 0.51 -3.33
CA LYS A 264 -5.75 0.69 -1.98
C LYS A 264 -7.08 1.43 -2.12
N GLY A 265 -8.19 0.73 -1.92
CA GLY A 265 -9.50 1.30 -2.21
C GLY A 265 -9.56 1.82 -3.66
N ARG A 266 -9.79 3.11 -3.82
CA ARG A 266 -9.85 3.79 -5.13
C ARG A 266 -8.53 4.44 -5.56
N VAL A 267 -7.46 4.36 -4.77
CA VAL A 267 -6.15 4.90 -5.13
C VAL A 267 -5.24 3.79 -5.67
N ARG A 268 -4.49 4.13 -6.72
CA ARG A 268 -3.53 3.24 -7.37
C ARG A 268 -2.14 3.85 -7.27
N HIS A 269 -1.26 3.13 -6.62
CA HIS A 269 0.16 3.44 -6.56
C HIS A 269 0.91 2.62 -7.60
N ILE A 270 1.68 3.28 -8.46
CA ILE A 270 2.51 2.66 -9.49
C ILE A 270 3.95 2.85 -9.05
N HIS A 271 4.58 1.75 -8.71
CA HIS A 271 5.95 1.75 -8.20
C HIS A 271 6.93 1.16 -9.23
N ALA A 272 8.23 1.31 -8.97
CA ALA A 272 9.28 0.63 -9.70
C ALA A 272 9.34 0.97 -11.22
N ASP A 273 9.13 2.23 -11.59
CA ASP A 273 9.15 2.63 -13.00
C ASP A 273 10.53 2.42 -13.64
N ARG A 274 11.62 2.72 -12.94
CA ARG A 274 12.97 2.49 -13.44
C ARG A 274 13.31 1.00 -13.55
N PHE A 275 12.78 0.18 -12.66
CA PHE A 275 12.93 -1.28 -12.69
C PHE A 275 12.36 -1.88 -13.99
N PHE A 276 11.20 -1.40 -14.45
CA PHE A 276 10.61 -1.82 -15.73
C PHE A 276 11.11 -0.99 -16.92
N GLY A 277 11.71 0.19 -16.72
CA GLY A 277 12.15 1.12 -17.76
C GLY A 277 13.40 0.67 -18.54
N ARG A 278 13.53 -0.65 -18.79
CA ARG A 278 14.65 -1.23 -19.51
C ARG A 278 14.20 -2.19 -20.62
N GLU A 279 15.09 -2.48 -21.54
CA GLU A 279 14.90 -3.57 -22.50
C GLU A 279 14.96 -4.92 -21.77
N LEU A 280 13.97 -5.76 -22.04
CA LEU A 280 13.87 -7.10 -21.48
C LEU A 280 14.80 -8.07 -22.24
N ARG A 281 15.37 -9.05 -21.53
CA ARG A 281 16.45 -9.88 -22.08
C ARG A 281 16.11 -11.36 -22.11
N ASP A 282 14.98 -11.78 -21.54
CA ASP A 282 14.70 -13.21 -21.33
C ASP A 282 13.44 -13.68 -22.04
N GLY A 283 13.57 -14.83 -22.71
CA GLY A 283 12.49 -15.57 -23.34
C GLY A 283 11.77 -14.79 -24.45
N ASN A 284 10.45 -14.92 -24.48
CA ASN A 284 9.56 -14.25 -25.45
C ASN A 284 9.39 -12.73 -25.22
N LEU A 285 9.99 -12.22 -24.19
CA LEU A 285 10.00 -10.79 -23.85
C LEU A 285 11.29 -10.10 -24.33
N ALA A 286 12.30 -10.86 -24.77
CA ALA A 286 13.57 -10.30 -25.21
C ALA A 286 13.40 -9.26 -26.32
N GLY A 287 14.12 -8.14 -26.22
CA GLY A 287 14.06 -7.00 -27.15
C GLY A 287 12.86 -6.07 -26.94
N LYS A 288 11.94 -6.36 -26.03
CA LYS A 288 10.80 -5.51 -25.73
C LYS A 288 11.11 -4.52 -24.61
N ASN A 289 10.46 -3.38 -24.62
CA ASN A 289 10.53 -2.42 -23.52
C ASN A 289 9.63 -2.87 -22.37
N GLY A 290 10.20 -3.02 -21.18
CA GLY A 290 9.47 -3.55 -20.02
C GLY A 290 8.33 -2.65 -19.56
N GLN A 291 8.48 -1.33 -19.64
CA GLN A 291 7.42 -0.38 -19.27
C GLN A 291 6.24 -0.45 -20.25
N SER A 292 6.51 -0.62 -21.54
CA SER A 292 5.46 -0.80 -22.55
C SER A 292 4.67 -2.10 -22.34
N GLU A 293 5.36 -3.22 -22.09
CA GLU A 293 4.71 -4.52 -21.79
C GLU A 293 3.87 -4.44 -20.49
N ARG A 294 4.41 -3.75 -19.46
CA ARG A 294 3.69 -3.48 -18.21
C ARG A 294 2.44 -2.65 -18.43
N LEU A 295 2.50 -1.61 -19.26
CA LEU A 295 1.36 -0.75 -19.57
C LEU A 295 0.26 -1.55 -20.30
N VAL A 296 0.62 -2.32 -21.32
CA VAL A 296 -0.31 -3.20 -22.03
C VAL A 296 -1.02 -4.15 -21.07
N LEU A 297 -0.26 -4.79 -20.18
CA LEU A 297 -0.82 -5.72 -19.20
C LEU A 297 -1.77 -5.02 -18.21
N ARG A 298 -1.43 -3.81 -17.76
CA ARG A 298 -2.30 -3.00 -16.90
C ARG A 298 -3.62 -2.68 -17.58
N VAL A 299 -3.62 -2.28 -18.85
CA VAL A 299 -4.83 -1.99 -19.62
C VAL A 299 -5.71 -3.24 -19.75
N GLN A 300 -5.11 -4.39 -20.03
CA GLN A 300 -5.82 -5.67 -20.10
C GLN A 300 -6.47 -6.05 -18.76
N LEU A 301 -5.77 -5.86 -17.65
CA LEU A 301 -6.29 -6.11 -16.30
C LEU A 301 -7.48 -5.19 -15.98
N VAL A 302 -7.37 -3.88 -16.27
CA VAL A 302 -8.47 -2.94 -16.07
C VAL A 302 -9.69 -3.32 -16.92
N ALA A 303 -9.47 -3.66 -18.17
CA ALA A 303 -10.57 -4.10 -19.03
C ALA A 303 -11.34 -5.28 -18.40
N ASN A 304 -10.62 -6.30 -17.90
CA ASN A 304 -11.23 -7.44 -17.26
C ASN A 304 -11.90 -7.10 -15.91
N THR A 305 -11.29 -6.24 -15.12
CA THR A 305 -11.86 -5.74 -13.85
C THR A 305 -13.21 -5.03 -14.09
N CYS A 306 -13.29 -4.14 -15.08
CA CYS A 306 -14.55 -3.50 -15.46
C CYS A 306 -15.63 -4.51 -15.90
N LEU A 307 -15.23 -5.57 -16.64
CA LEU A 307 -16.17 -6.63 -17.02
C LEU A 307 -16.73 -7.36 -15.81
N VAL A 308 -15.86 -7.70 -14.85
CA VAL A 308 -16.28 -8.41 -13.64
C VAL A 308 -17.22 -7.55 -12.80
N TYR A 309 -16.91 -6.27 -12.61
CA TYR A 309 -17.78 -5.37 -11.87
C TYR A 309 -19.14 -5.18 -12.55
N ASN A 310 -19.20 -5.08 -13.89
CA ASN A 310 -20.48 -5.06 -14.60
C ASN A 310 -21.28 -6.36 -14.39
N LYS A 311 -20.62 -7.53 -14.38
CA LYS A 311 -21.28 -8.81 -14.10
C LYS A 311 -21.74 -8.97 -12.65
N LEU A 312 -21.12 -8.26 -11.71
CA LEU A 312 -21.51 -8.18 -10.31
C LEU A 312 -22.57 -7.09 -10.06
N GLU A 313 -23.00 -6.39 -11.11
CA GLU A 313 -23.90 -5.23 -11.06
C GLU A 313 -23.36 -4.09 -10.16
N ASN A 314 -22.05 -4.09 -9.90
CA ASN A 314 -21.37 -3.02 -9.20
C ASN A 314 -20.91 -1.95 -10.21
N PHE A 315 -21.91 -1.23 -10.76
CA PHE A 315 -21.68 -0.30 -11.85
C PHE A 315 -20.87 0.94 -11.43
N ASP A 316 -20.92 1.35 -10.17
CA ASP A 316 -20.10 2.45 -9.67
C ASP A 316 -18.60 2.12 -9.72
N GLU A 317 -18.22 0.90 -9.35
CA GLU A 317 -16.82 0.47 -9.47
C GLU A 317 -16.41 0.28 -10.93
N ALA A 318 -17.26 -0.31 -11.76
CA ALA A 318 -16.99 -0.47 -13.19
C ALA A 318 -16.74 0.91 -13.85
N ARG A 319 -17.62 1.89 -13.58
CA ARG A 319 -17.48 3.28 -14.02
C ARG A 319 -16.18 3.90 -13.54
N PHE A 320 -15.89 3.77 -12.24
CA PHE A 320 -14.71 4.35 -11.62
C PHE A 320 -13.40 3.84 -12.27
N TRP A 321 -13.22 2.52 -12.34
CA TRP A 321 -12.03 1.91 -12.94
C TRP A 321 -11.86 2.25 -14.41
N GLY A 322 -12.97 2.28 -15.16
CA GLY A 322 -12.97 2.62 -16.58
C GLY A 322 -12.64 4.08 -16.83
N LEU A 323 -13.33 5.03 -16.20
CA LEU A 323 -13.07 6.46 -16.34
C LEU A 323 -11.65 6.82 -15.98
N ARG A 324 -11.11 6.28 -14.89
CA ARG A 324 -9.73 6.50 -14.49
C ARG A 324 -8.74 6.12 -15.60
N SER A 325 -8.96 4.99 -16.28
CA SER A 325 -8.09 4.59 -17.39
C SER A 325 -8.24 5.46 -18.62
N ILE A 326 -9.46 5.90 -18.91
CA ILE A 326 -9.74 6.85 -19.98
C ILE A 326 -9.08 8.21 -19.68
N MET A 327 -9.19 8.71 -18.45
CA MET A 327 -8.55 9.95 -18.03
C MET A 327 -7.03 9.87 -18.14
N ALA A 328 -6.42 8.78 -17.68
CA ALA A 328 -4.97 8.58 -17.81
C ALA A 328 -4.50 8.51 -19.28
N LEU A 329 -5.31 7.96 -20.19
CA LEU A 329 -5.02 8.00 -21.62
C LEU A 329 -5.08 9.43 -22.15
N ARG A 330 -6.13 10.18 -21.81
CA ARG A 330 -6.30 11.59 -22.23
C ARG A 330 -5.17 12.47 -21.71
N GLU A 331 -4.78 12.29 -20.45
CA GLU A 331 -3.62 12.98 -19.86
C GLU A 331 -2.32 12.68 -20.63
N ALA A 332 -2.10 11.40 -20.99
CA ALA A 332 -0.97 11.01 -21.81
C ALA A 332 -0.97 11.64 -23.22
N MET A 333 -2.15 12.01 -23.73
CA MET A 333 -2.33 12.76 -24.97
C MET A 333 -2.20 14.28 -24.79
N GLY A 334 -2.00 14.76 -23.57
CA GLY A 334 -1.97 16.20 -23.25
C GLY A 334 -3.35 16.88 -23.30
N VAL A 335 -4.43 16.13 -23.13
CA VAL A 335 -5.81 16.61 -23.18
C VAL A 335 -6.39 16.73 -21.79
N ASP A 336 -6.96 17.89 -21.48
CA ASP A 336 -7.71 18.08 -20.22
C ASP A 336 -8.92 17.14 -20.14
N SER A 337 -9.19 16.65 -18.93
CA SER A 337 -10.32 15.76 -18.61
C SER A 337 -11.69 16.32 -19.04
N ASN A 338 -11.84 17.65 -19.03
CA ASN A 338 -13.09 18.35 -19.34
C ASN A 338 -13.22 18.77 -20.81
N THR A 339 -12.21 18.56 -21.65
CA THR A 339 -12.26 18.92 -23.06
C THR A 339 -13.10 17.94 -23.85
N ASP A 340 -14.12 18.40 -24.55
CA ASP A 340 -14.89 17.57 -25.48
C ASP A 340 -14.08 17.33 -26.76
N LEU A 341 -13.67 16.08 -27.00
CA LEU A 341 -12.98 15.67 -28.22
C LEU A 341 -13.93 14.91 -29.15
N PRO A 342 -13.77 15.06 -30.48
CA PRO A 342 -14.38 14.14 -31.43
C PRO A 342 -13.91 12.71 -31.15
N ALA A 343 -14.80 11.74 -31.32
CA ALA A 343 -14.49 10.33 -31.02
C ALA A 343 -13.26 9.81 -31.79
N GLN A 344 -13.04 10.32 -33.02
CA GLN A 344 -11.88 9.97 -33.86
C GLN A 344 -10.56 10.45 -33.28
N GLU A 345 -10.55 11.61 -32.63
CA GLU A 345 -9.36 12.20 -32.00
C GLU A 345 -9.08 11.58 -30.63
N GLU A 346 -10.12 11.10 -29.94
CA GLU A 346 -9.97 10.40 -28.67
C GLU A 346 -9.46 8.96 -28.83
N ALA A 347 -9.58 8.37 -30.03
CA ALA A 347 -9.16 7.00 -30.30
C ALA A 347 -7.66 6.93 -30.67
N VAL A 348 -6.88 6.20 -29.86
CA VAL A 348 -5.44 5.96 -30.09
C VAL A 348 -5.24 4.58 -30.69
N LEU A 349 -5.49 4.42 -32.00
CA LEU A 349 -5.47 3.13 -32.69
C LEU A 349 -4.08 2.51 -32.79
N GLY A 350 -3.02 3.30 -32.77
CA GLY A 350 -1.62 2.82 -32.79
C GLY A 350 -1.11 2.25 -31.47
N PHE A 351 -1.89 2.32 -30.39
CA PHE A 351 -1.52 1.78 -29.11
C PHE A 351 -1.60 0.24 -29.12
N PRO A 352 -0.58 -0.49 -28.59
CA PRO A 352 -0.54 -1.96 -28.65
C PRO A 352 -1.75 -2.66 -27.99
N ALA A 353 -2.41 -2.01 -27.03
CA ALA A 353 -3.62 -2.49 -26.36
C ALA A 353 -4.88 -1.70 -26.77
N ALA A 354 -4.94 -1.21 -28.02
CA ALA A 354 -6.08 -0.43 -28.54
C ALA A 354 -7.41 -1.19 -28.41
N SER A 355 -7.44 -2.49 -28.73
CA SER A 355 -8.64 -3.33 -28.57
C SER A 355 -9.10 -3.38 -27.12
N GLU A 356 -8.19 -3.52 -26.15
CA GLU A 356 -8.52 -3.52 -24.74
C GLU A 356 -9.00 -2.14 -24.25
N MET A 357 -8.45 -1.06 -24.79
CA MET A 357 -8.98 0.29 -24.55
C MET A 357 -10.41 0.41 -25.07
N GLY A 358 -10.72 -0.07 -26.26
CA GLY A 358 -12.08 -0.15 -26.77
C GLY A 358 -13.04 -0.89 -25.82
N LYS A 359 -12.58 -2.00 -25.24
CA LYS A 359 -13.36 -2.75 -24.24
C LYS A 359 -13.54 -1.94 -22.95
N ILE A 360 -12.57 -1.11 -22.54
CA ILE A 360 -12.73 -0.23 -21.38
C ILE A 360 -13.80 0.82 -21.66
N TYR A 361 -13.75 1.52 -22.80
CA TYR A 361 -14.76 2.49 -23.20
C TYR A 361 -16.16 1.85 -23.22
N PHE A 362 -16.31 0.69 -23.86
CA PHE A 362 -17.55 -0.04 -23.93
C PHE A 362 -18.10 -0.42 -22.54
N ARG A 363 -17.28 -1.05 -21.70
CA ARG A 363 -17.70 -1.54 -20.37
C ARG A 363 -18.02 -0.40 -19.41
N THR A 364 -17.32 0.72 -19.54
CA THR A 364 -17.61 1.94 -18.79
C THR A 364 -18.93 2.54 -19.22
N ALA A 365 -19.21 2.56 -20.52
CA ALA A 365 -20.47 3.04 -21.06
C ALA A 365 -21.67 2.19 -20.61
N VAL A 366 -21.51 0.86 -20.57
CA VAL A 366 -22.53 -0.05 -20.03
C VAL A 366 -22.82 0.27 -18.56
N ALA A 367 -21.77 0.49 -17.74
CA ALA A 367 -21.95 0.90 -16.35
C ALA A 367 -22.65 2.26 -16.21
N MET A 368 -22.25 3.25 -17.01
CA MET A 368 -22.90 4.58 -17.00
C MET A 368 -24.36 4.50 -17.41
N LYS A 369 -24.70 3.69 -18.43
CA LYS A 369 -26.08 3.48 -18.83
C LYS A 369 -26.90 2.86 -17.70
N ALA A 370 -26.35 1.89 -16.99
CA ALA A 370 -27.02 1.27 -15.82
C ALA A 370 -27.22 2.25 -14.65
N LEU A 371 -26.36 3.28 -14.55
CA LEU A 371 -26.46 4.39 -13.60
C LEU A 371 -27.28 5.58 -14.14
N ASP A 372 -28.03 5.39 -15.21
CA ASP A 372 -28.90 6.39 -15.88
C ASP A 372 -28.16 7.58 -16.52
N ASP A 373 -26.85 7.48 -16.73
CA ASP A 373 -26.03 8.49 -17.43
C ASP A 373 -25.95 8.19 -18.94
N GLN A 374 -27.09 8.32 -19.64
CA GLN A 374 -27.22 8.03 -21.07
C GLN A 374 -26.33 8.92 -21.94
N THR A 375 -26.12 10.18 -21.52
CA THR A 375 -25.36 11.16 -22.31
C THR A 375 -23.89 10.79 -22.39
N ASN A 376 -23.26 10.49 -21.27
CA ASN A 376 -21.85 10.10 -21.23
C ASN A 376 -21.66 8.67 -21.76
N ALA A 377 -22.60 7.75 -21.49
CA ALA A 377 -22.59 6.42 -22.09
C ALA A 377 -22.51 6.49 -23.64
N ARG A 378 -23.32 7.35 -24.26
CA ARG A 378 -23.29 7.55 -25.72
C ARG A 378 -21.95 8.11 -26.22
N LYS A 379 -21.36 9.08 -25.51
CA LYS A 379 -20.04 9.62 -25.86
C LYS A 379 -18.99 8.49 -25.88
N LEU A 380 -18.94 7.69 -24.82
CA LEU A 380 -17.97 6.59 -24.73
C LEU A 380 -18.22 5.48 -25.75
N LEU A 381 -19.47 5.15 -26.06
CA LEU A 381 -19.80 4.14 -27.08
C LEU A 381 -19.38 4.55 -28.50
N ARG A 382 -19.44 5.85 -28.83
CA ARG A 382 -18.91 6.36 -30.11
C ARG A 382 -17.42 6.11 -30.25
N VAL A 383 -16.65 6.30 -29.17
CA VAL A 383 -15.21 5.98 -29.15
C VAL A 383 -14.99 4.47 -29.21
N ALA A 384 -15.78 3.70 -28.45
CA ALA A 384 -15.67 2.23 -28.41
C ALA A 384 -15.85 1.60 -29.80
N VAL A 385 -16.79 2.11 -30.63
CA VAL A 385 -17.02 1.63 -32.01
C VAL A 385 -15.79 1.82 -32.90
N ILE A 386 -15.02 2.93 -32.71
CA ILE A 386 -13.81 3.18 -33.49
C ILE A 386 -12.73 2.16 -33.15
N TYR A 387 -12.57 1.84 -31.86
CA TYR A 387 -11.63 0.80 -31.42
C TYR A 387 -12.08 -0.62 -31.79
N LEU A 388 -13.39 -0.88 -31.82
CA LEU A 388 -14.01 -2.20 -31.99
C LEU A 388 -15.09 -2.16 -33.11
N PRO A 389 -14.69 -1.84 -34.37
CA PRO A 389 -15.65 -1.55 -35.42
C PRO A 389 -16.51 -2.77 -35.82
N ASN A 390 -16.03 -3.99 -35.60
CA ASN A 390 -16.70 -5.24 -35.95
C ASN A 390 -17.35 -5.95 -34.77
N ASP A 391 -17.44 -5.29 -33.59
CA ASP A 391 -18.06 -5.90 -32.41
C ASP A 391 -19.58 -5.61 -32.40
N PRO A 392 -20.42 -6.65 -32.61
CA PRO A 392 -21.87 -6.46 -32.69
C PRO A 392 -22.50 -6.01 -31.37
N LEU A 393 -21.87 -6.32 -30.22
CA LEU A 393 -22.36 -5.88 -28.91
C LEU A 393 -22.18 -4.38 -28.74
N VAL A 394 -21.04 -3.85 -29.17
CA VAL A 394 -20.77 -2.42 -29.11
C VAL A 394 -21.70 -1.63 -30.01
N ALA A 395 -21.93 -2.14 -31.24
CA ALA A 395 -22.86 -1.52 -32.18
C ALA A 395 -24.33 -1.54 -31.68
N ALA A 396 -24.76 -2.66 -31.12
CA ALA A 396 -26.10 -2.79 -30.54
C ALA A 396 -26.30 -1.85 -29.33
N GLU A 397 -25.27 -1.75 -28.49
CA GLU A 397 -25.36 -0.90 -27.32
C GLU A 397 -25.39 0.59 -27.69
N LEU A 398 -24.63 1.01 -28.70
CA LEU A 398 -24.69 2.38 -29.22
C LEU A 398 -26.08 2.69 -29.79
N ALA A 399 -26.68 1.75 -30.53
CA ALA A 399 -28.03 1.91 -31.06
C ALA A 399 -29.09 2.05 -29.95
N SER A 400 -28.92 1.35 -28.83
CA SER A 400 -29.84 1.39 -27.68
C SER A 400 -29.90 2.75 -26.98
N VAL A 401 -28.81 3.53 -27.03
CA VAL A 401 -28.70 4.88 -26.44
C VAL A 401 -28.81 5.99 -27.48
N ALA A 402 -29.13 5.69 -28.73
CA ALA A 402 -29.34 6.68 -29.77
C ALA A 402 -30.49 7.63 -29.41
N LEU A 403 -30.32 8.94 -29.72
CA LEU A 403 -31.42 9.88 -29.58
C LEU A 403 -32.50 9.48 -30.59
N ARG A 404 -33.67 9.08 -30.10
CA ARG A 404 -34.86 9.01 -30.94
C ARG A 404 -35.31 10.45 -31.21
N LEU A 405 -35.01 10.97 -32.38
CA LEU A 405 -35.70 12.13 -32.89
C LEU A 405 -37.14 11.72 -33.07
N GLY A 406 -38.02 12.14 -32.16
CA GLY A 406 -39.45 11.98 -32.28
C GLY A 406 -40.03 12.86 -33.36
#